data_9ac635fae64b6c1c73bf3b0ba5ada9bf
#
_entry.id   9ac635fae64b6c1c73bf3b0ba5ada9bf
#
_cell.length_a   1.000
_cell.length_b   1.000
_cell.length_c   1.000
_cell.angle_alpha   90.00
_cell.angle_beta   90.00
_cell.angle_gamma   90.00
#
_symmetry.space_group_name_H-M   'P 1'
#
loop_
_entity.id
_entity.type
_entity.pdbx_description
1 polymer ?
#
loop_
_entity_poly.entity_id
_entity_poly.type
_entity_poly.pdbx_seq_one_letter_code
_entity_poly.pdbx_strand_id
1 'polypeptide(L)'
;MFTQGSFSSEVTGTTLTNMEVTVYDSISAVPVYGDPALQGSTLPRVIAVYSDDQTVRAAVSAALGKKLPGEEREHKVLDFATADALRQYLGDKRKVDLFILDGEAVPEGGLGLAHSLKDELIDCPPIMVIIQRAQDSWLAKWSGADAVTSHPIDPFTLGSKVAELLQ
;
A
#
# COMPACT_ATOMS: atom_id res chain seq x y z
N MET A 1 -69.17 -15.61 -29.13
CA MET A 1 -69.15 -16.99 -28.64
C MET A 1 -67.80 -17.56 -28.98
N PHE A 2 -66.77 -17.20 -28.17
CA PHE A 2 -65.42 -17.78 -28.29
C PHE A 2 -64.85 -18.06 -26.95
N THR A 3 -64.60 -19.28 -26.72
CA THR A 3 -64.08 -19.91 -25.51
C THR A 3 -62.62 -19.58 -25.25
N GLN A 4 -62.36 -19.23 -23.99
CA GLN A 4 -60.99 -19.06 -23.47
C GLN A 4 -60.32 -20.42 -23.35
N GLY A 5 -59.12 -20.52 -23.94
CA GLY A 5 -58.20 -21.60 -23.68
C GLY A 5 -57.12 -21.11 -22.67
N SER A 6 -57.20 -21.66 -21.47
CA SER A 6 -56.13 -21.51 -20.47
C SER A 6 -54.94 -22.38 -20.83
N PHE A 7 -53.79 -21.73 -21.02
CA PHE A 7 -52.53 -22.43 -21.20
C PHE A 7 -51.75 -22.37 -19.91
N SER A 8 -51.78 -23.45 -19.13
CA SER A 8 -50.89 -23.72 -18.04
C SER A 8 -49.57 -24.24 -18.61
N SER A 9 -48.51 -23.50 -18.47
CA SER A 9 -47.16 -24.03 -18.61
C SER A 9 -46.47 -23.98 -17.24
N GLU A 10 -46.49 -25.14 -16.61
CA GLU A 10 -45.55 -25.41 -15.49
C GLU A 10 -44.14 -25.40 -16.09
N VAL A 11 -43.33 -24.42 -15.66
CA VAL A 11 -41.89 -24.50 -15.80
C VAL A 11 -41.31 -25.02 -14.50
N THR A 12 -41.02 -26.31 -14.51
CA THR A 12 -40.22 -27.01 -13.53
C THR A 12 -38.92 -26.27 -13.27
N GLY A 13 -38.69 -26.04 -11.98
CA GLY A 13 -37.49 -25.39 -11.50
C GLY A 13 -36.20 -26.10 -11.91
N THR A 14 -35.33 -25.35 -12.51
CA THR A 14 -33.92 -25.69 -12.50
C THR A 14 -33.25 -24.71 -11.56
N THR A 15 -32.87 -25.23 -10.44
CA THR A 15 -32.00 -24.58 -9.46
C THR A 15 -30.70 -24.25 -10.14
N LEU A 16 -30.52 -23.00 -10.53
CA LEU A 16 -29.19 -22.49 -10.89
C LEU A 16 -28.44 -22.27 -9.60
N THR A 17 -27.71 -23.29 -9.22
CA THR A 17 -26.77 -23.31 -8.11
C THR A 17 -25.64 -22.32 -8.41
N ASN A 18 -25.54 -21.31 -7.57
CA ASN A 18 -24.35 -20.57 -7.18
C ASN A 18 -23.05 -20.90 -7.92
N MET A 19 -22.78 -20.27 -9.04
CA MET A 19 -21.45 -20.27 -9.66
C MET A 19 -21.02 -18.93 -10.26
N GLU A 20 -21.67 -17.82 -9.95
CA GLU A 20 -21.31 -16.53 -10.53
C GLU A 20 -20.83 -15.46 -9.54
N VAL A 21 -20.58 -15.82 -8.29
CA VAL A 21 -20.16 -14.81 -7.29
C VAL A 21 -18.65 -14.81 -7.03
N THR A 22 -17.89 -15.73 -7.64
CA THR A 22 -16.49 -15.94 -7.21
C THR A 22 -15.45 -15.09 -7.97
N VAL A 23 -15.82 -14.38 -9.01
CA VAL A 23 -14.85 -13.64 -9.83
C VAL A 23 -14.82 -12.14 -9.52
N TYR A 24 -15.87 -11.58 -8.90
CA TYR A 24 -15.94 -10.15 -8.59
C TYR A 24 -15.35 -9.77 -7.22
N ASP A 25 -15.20 -10.72 -6.33
CA ASP A 25 -14.75 -10.44 -4.96
C ASP A 25 -13.23 -10.20 -4.83
N SER A 26 -12.47 -10.57 -5.84
CA SER A 26 -11.01 -10.40 -5.79
C SER A 26 -10.52 -8.99 -6.18
N ILE A 27 -11.38 -8.15 -6.77
CA ILE A 27 -11.04 -6.80 -7.21
C ILE A 27 -11.57 -5.72 -6.24
N SER A 28 -12.58 -6.06 -5.43
CA SER A 28 -13.23 -5.11 -4.52
C SER A 28 -12.55 -4.96 -3.15
N ALA A 29 -11.49 -5.71 -2.87
CA ALA A 29 -10.83 -5.70 -1.56
C ALA A 29 -9.56 -4.83 -1.51
N VAL A 30 -9.50 -3.74 -2.29
CA VAL A 30 -8.48 -2.72 -2.05
C VAL A 30 -9.04 -1.73 -1.05
N PRO A 31 -8.50 -1.66 0.17
CA PRO A 31 -9.02 -0.75 1.20
C PRO A 31 -8.92 0.69 0.72
N VAL A 32 -10.04 1.42 0.88
CA VAL A 32 -10.12 2.85 0.56
C VAL A 32 -9.57 3.64 1.74
N TYR A 33 -8.73 4.63 1.46
CA TYR A 33 -8.18 5.52 2.48
C TYR A 33 -9.31 6.23 3.26
N GLY A 34 -9.25 6.15 4.60
CA GLY A 34 -10.20 6.85 5.48
C GLY A 34 -11.44 6.05 5.90
N ASP A 35 -11.54 4.74 5.63
CA ASP A 35 -12.62 3.91 6.14
C ASP A 35 -12.39 3.58 7.64
N PRO A 36 -13.22 4.10 8.56
CA PRO A 36 -13.08 3.86 10.00
C PRO A 36 -13.31 2.39 10.41
N ALA A 37 -13.92 1.57 9.54
CA ALA A 37 -14.12 0.14 9.78
C ALA A 37 -12.82 -0.66 9.68
N LEU A 38 -11.72 -0.05 9.18
CA LEU A 38 -10.42 -0.70 9.00
C LEU A 38 -9.48 -0.54 10.20
N GLN A 39 -9.88 0.17 11.24
CA GLN A 39 -9.14 0.24 12.50
C GLN A 39 -9.33 -1.07 13.26
N GLY A 40 -8.29 -1.87 13.32
CA GLY A 40 -8.31 -3.24 13.90
C GLY A 40 -8.50 -4.36 12.86
N SER A 41 -8.49 -4.02 11.60
CA SER A 41 -8.63 -4.95 10.47
C SER A 41 -7.53 -6.00 10.44
N THR A 42 -7.91 -7.24 10.16
CA THR A 42 -7.00 -8.37 9.86
C THR A 42 -6.36 -8.27 8.46
N LEU A 43 -6.69 -7.23 7.68
CA LEU A 43 -6.13 -7.01 6.36
C LEU A 43 -4.62 -6.71 6.45
N PRO A 44 -3.82 -7.18 5.48
CA PRO A 44 -2.40 -6.90 5.46
C PRO A 44 -2.13 -5.39 5.41
N ARG A 45 -1.08 -4.95 6.11
CA ARG A 45 -0.60 -3.56 6.01
C ARG A 45 -0.01 -3.32 4.62
N VAL A 46 -0.18 -2.13 4.10
CA VAL A 46 0.34 -1.74 2.78
C VAL A 46 1.53 -0.81 2.97
N ILE A 47 2.69 -1.25 2.52
CA ILE A 47 3.94 -0.49 2.54
C ILE A 47 4.28 -0.09 1.10
N ALA A 48 4.29 1.20 0.81
CA ALA A 48 4.66 1.73 -0.49
C ALA A 48 6.16 2.04 -0.52
N VAL A 49 6.89 1.44 -1.46
CA VAL A 49 8.33 1.65 -1.67
C VAL A 49 8.55 2.40 -2.97
N TYR A 50 9.22 3.54 -2.90
CA TYR A 50 9.56 4.34 -4.06
C TYR A 50 11.07 4.45 -4.23
N SER A 51 11.56 4.04 -5.37
CA SER A 51 12.92 4.26 -5.89
C SER A 51 12.92 3.97 -7.38
N ASP A 52 13.63 4.73 -8.18
CA ASP A 52 13.86 4.42 -9.60
C ASP A 52 14.79 3.21 -9.77
N ASP A 53 15.66 2.95 -8.79
CA ASP A 53 16.55 1.78 -8.79
C ASP A 53 15.82 0.51 -8.30
N GLN A 54 15.68 -0.46 -9.20
CA GLN A 54 15.11 -1.78 -8.89
C GLN A 54 15.89 -2.51 -7.80
N THR A 55 17.20 -2.29 -7.71
CA THR A 55 18.06 -2.95 -6.69
C THR A 55 17.70 -2.47 -5.30
N VAL A 56 17.44 -1.17 -5.14
CA VAL A 56 16.99 -0.57 -3.87
C VAL A 56 15.62 -1.14 -3.48
N ARG A 57 14.66 -1.16 -4.41
CA ARG A 57 13.33 -1.73 -4.14
C ARG A 57 13.41 -3.20 -3.72
N ALA A 58 14.22 -4.00 -4.42
CA ALA A 58 14.44 -5.40 -4.09
C ALA A 58 15.09 -5.58 -2.70
N ALA A 59 16.08 -4.74 -2.37
CA ALA A 59 16.75 -4.79 -1.06
C ALA A 59 15.78 -4.43 0.08
N VAL A 60 14.93 -3.42 -0.10
CA VAL A 60 13.88 -3.06 0.87
C VAL A 60 12.89 -4.21 1.04
N SER A 61 12.37 -4.77 -0.05
CA SER A 61 11.42 -5.89 -0.01
C SER A 61 12.01 -7.12 0.66
N ALA A 62 13.29 -7.42 0.38
CA ALA A 62 13.99 -8.52 1.05
C ALA A 62 14.19 -8.27 2.54
N ALA A 63 14.51 -7.03 2.94
CA ALA A 63 14.69 -6.63 4.34
C ALA A 63 13.40 -6.70 5.15
N LEU A 64 12.27 -6.37 4.55
CA LEU A 64 10.95 -6.45 5.21
C LEU A 64 10.48 -7.91 5.35
N GLY A 65 10.85 -8.78 4.42
CA GLY A 65 10.44 -10.18 4.42
C GLY A 65 8.92 -10.35 4.34
N LYS A 66 8.39 -11.42 4.91
CA LYS A 66 6.94 -11.69 4.94
C LYS A 66 6.23 -11.09 6.13
N LYS A 67 6.93 -10.93 7.25
CA LYS A 67 6.42 -10.37 8.51
C LYS A 67 7.48 -9.47 9.15
N LEU A 68 7.02 -8.38 9.74
CA LEU A 68 7.87 -7.48 10.49
C LEU A 68 8.20 -8.06 11.88
N PRO A 69 9.33 -7.68 12.47
CA PRO A 69 9.69 -8.11 13.82
C PRO A 69 8.61 -7.73 14.85
N GLY A 70 8.14 -8.72 15.62
CA GLY A 70 7.12 -8.51 16.66
C GLY A 70 5.69 -8.33 16.15
N GLU A 71 5.46 -8.38 14.84
CA GLU A 71 4.13 -8.27 14.24
C GLU A 71 3.62 -9.64 13.80
N GLU A 72 2.38 -9.96 14.18
CA GLU A 72 1.69 -11.15 13.66
C GLU A 72 1.01 -10.87 12.31
N ARG A 73 0.71 -9.60 12.05
CA ARG A 73 0.00 -9.14 10.87
C ARG A 73 0.92 -9.16 9.65
N GLU A 74 0.42 -9.71 8.56
CA GLU A 74 1.12 -9.67 7.28
C GLU A 74 1.14 -8.25 6.70
N HIS A 75 2.11 -7.99 5.85
CA HIS A 75 2.18 -6.76 5.06
C HIS A 75 2.34 -7.07 3.58
N LYS A 76 1.93 -6.13 2.76
CA LYS A 76 2.10 -6.13 1.31
C LYS A 76 3.01 -4.97 0.93
N VAL A 77 4.10 -5.28 0.24
CA VAL A 77 4.98 -4.27 -0.34
C VAL A 77 4.48 -3.93 -1.75
N LEU A 78 4.37 -2.65 -2.04
CA LEU A 78 4.04 -2.10 -3.35
C LEU A 78 5.21 -1.27 -3.86
N ASP A 79 5.78 -1.67 -4.98
CA ASP A 79 6.94 -1.04 -5.58
C ASP A 79 6.52 0.01 -6.62
N PHE A 80 7.07 1.22 -6.48
CA PHE A 80 6.86 2.32 -7.41
C PHE A 80 8.20 2.79 -7.96
N ALA A 81 8.36 2.72 -9.28
CA ALA A 81 9.56 3.18 -9.96
C ALA A 81 9.53 4.69 -10.27
N THR A 82 8.36 5.33 -10.20
CA THR A 82 8.19 6.75 -10.45
C THR A 82 7.27 7.38 -9.42
N ALA A 83 7.51 8.66 -9.10
CA ALA A 83 6.65 9.43 -8.20
C ALA A 83 5.23 9.58 -8.75
N ASP A 84 5.09 9.71 -10.07
CA ASP A 84 3.78 9.81 -10.72
C ASP A 84 2.94 8.54 -10.54
N ALA A 85 3.56 7.35 -10.63
CA ALA A 85 2.85 6.10 -10.37
C ALA A 85 2.37 6.00 -8.92
N LEU A 86 3.17 6.47 -7.96
CA LEU A 86 2.76 6.54 -6.56
C LEU A 86 1.61 7.54 -6.37
N ARG A 87 1.71 8.75 -6.94
CA ARG A 87 0.63 9.76 -6.87
C ARG A 87 -0.66 9.26 -7.51
N GLN A 88 -0.58 8.60 -8.65
CA GLN A 88 -1.74 8.00 -9.30
C GLN A 88 -2.40 6.95 -8.39
N TYR A 89 -1.60 6.09 -7.76
CA TYR A 89 -2.10 5.10 -6.82
C TYR A 89 -2.85 5.74 -5.64
N LEU A 90 -2.32 6.83 -5.09
CA LEU A 90 -2.96 7.59 -4.01
C LEU A 90 -4.22 8.32 -4.49
N GLY A 91 -4.22 8.85 -5.72
CA GLY A 91 -5.38 9.50 -6.34
C GLY A 91 -6.59 8.59 -6.48
N ASP A 92 -6.37 7.28 -6.64
CA ASP A 92 -7.40 6.25 -6.61
C ASP A 92 -7.95 5.96 -5.20
N LYS A 93 -7.59 6.77 -4.19
CA LYS A 93 -7.96 6.63 -2.77
C LYS A 93 -7.57 5.28 -2.16
N ARG A 94 -6.49 4.69 -2.66
CA ARG A 94 -5.99 3.42 -2.15
C ARG A 94 -5.18 3.64 -0.87
N LYS A 95 -5.36 2.75 0.08
CA LYS A 95 -4.73 2.86 1.38
C LYS A 95 -3.23 2.50 1.29
N VAL A 96 -2.41 3.33 1.95
CA VAL A 96 -1.02 3.04 2.30
C VAL A 96 -0.90 3.21 3.82
N ASP A 97 -0.20 2.31 4.48
CA ASP A 97 0.04 2.38 5.92
C ASP A 97 1.42 2.95 6.26
N LEU A 98 2.37 2.88 5.32
CA LEU A 98 3.71 3.43 5.49
C LEU A 98 4.37 3.66 4.12
N PHE A 99 5.12 4.75 4.00
CA PHE A 99 5.97 5.04 2.85
C PHE A 99 7.44 4.79 3.16
N ILE A 100 8.17 4.18 2.21
CA ILE A 100 9.63 4.11 2.21
C ILE A 100 10.09 4.75 0.91
N LEU A 101 10.75 5.91 1.02
CA LEU A 101 11.09 6.75 -0.13
C LEU A 101 12.60 6.86 -0.25
N ASP A 102 13.13 6.57 -1.43
CA ASP A 102 14.54 6.72 -1.73
C ASP A 102 14.89 8.18 -2.00
N GLY A 103 15.72 8.77 -1.14
CA GLY A 103 16.16 10.15 -1.25
C GLY A 103 16.95 10.45 -2.51
N GLU A 104 17.60 9.43 -3.10
CA GLU A 104 18.46 9.57 -4.29
C GLU A 104 17.71 9.29 -5.60
N ALA A 105 16.43 8.93 -5.54
CA ALA A 105 15.63 8.62 -6.72
C ALA A 105 15.57 9.81 -7.71
N VAL A 106 15.56 9.50 -8.99
CA VAL A 106 15.48 10.48 -10.08
C VAL A 106 14.26 10.17 -10.97
N PRO A 107 13.61 11.19 -11.56
CA PRO A 107 13.92 12.62 -11.52
C PRO A 107 13.50 13.35 -10.24
N GLU A 108 12.66 12.74 -9.40
CA GLU A 108 12.17 13.31 -8.15
C GLU A 108 12.70 12.52 -6.96
N GLY A 109 13.53 13.18 -6.13
CA GLY A 109 14.08 12.54 -4.93
C GLY A 109 13.05 12.32 -3.85
N GLY A 110 13.19 11.22 -3.09
CA GLY A 110 12.27 10.86 -2.02
C GLY A 110 12.13 11.92 -0.92
N LEU A 111 13.10 12.80 -0.74
CA LEU A 111 13.02 13.91 0.22
C LEU A 111 11.98 14.95 -0.21
N GLY A 112 12.02 15.36 -1.48
CA GLY A 112 11.03 16.28 -2.05
C GLY A 112 9.63 15.65 -2.08
N LEU A 113 9.55 14.40 -2.47
CA LEU A 113 8.30 13.65 -2.48
C LEU A 113 7.71 13.51 -1.06
N ALA A 114 8.55 13.24 -0.05
CA ALA A 114 8.10 13.17 1.35
C ALA A 114 7.48 14.50 1.80
N HIS A 115 8.12 15.62 1.48
CA HIS A 115 7.61 16.95 1.79
C HIS A 115 6.25 17.21 1.13
N SER A 116 6.14 16.95 -0.18
CA SER A 116 4.87 17.07 -0.90
C SER A 116 3.75 16.20 -0.32
N LEU A 117 4.04 14.94 0.00
CA LEU A 117 3.04 14.04 0.58
C LEU A 117 2.56 14.50 1.97
N LYS A 118 3.46 15.04 2.79
CA LYS A 118 3.10 15.62 4.11
C LYS A 118 2.19 16.84 3.99
N ASP A 119 2.38 17.64 2.93
CA ASP A 119 1.56 18.82 2.66
C ASP A 119 0.21 18.48 2.02
N GLU A 120 0.18 17.48 1.13
CA GLU A 120 -1.00 17.13 0.35
C GLU A 120 -1.97 16.20 1.08
N LEU A 121 -1.47 15.32 1.96
CA LEU A 121 -2.29 14.32 2.64
C LEU A 121 -2.65 14.78 4.06
N ILE A 122 -3.94 14.96 4.34
CA ILE A 122 -4.46 15.40 5.66
C ILE A 122 -4.03 14.43 6.76
N ASP A 123 -4.18 13.12 6.53
CA ASP A 123 -3.77 12.05 7.44
C ASP A 123 -2.62 11.26 6.82
N CYS A 124 -1.49 11.94 6.59
CA CYS A 124 -0.35 11.32 5.95
C CYS A 124 0.21 10.17 6.80
N PRO A 125 0.28 8.95 6.26
CA PRO A 125 0.95 7.84 6.91
C PRO A 125 2.42 8.14 7.25
N PRO A 126 3.04 7.39 8.16
CA PRO A 126 4.45 7.54 8.44
C PRO A 126 5.30 7.42 7.18
N ILE A 127 6.31 8.26 7.07
CA ILE A 127 7.27 8.27 5.98
C ILE A 127 8.66 7.95 6.50
N MET A 128 9.28 6.91 5.96
CA MET A 128 10.70 6.63 6.13
C MET A 128 11.45 7.03 4.86
N VAL A 129 12.56 7.74 5.01
CA VAL A 129 13.42 8.09 3.88
C VAL A 129 14.73 7.33 3.95
N ILE A 130 15.16 6.82 2.79
CA ILE A 130 16.50 6.23 2.61
C ILE A 130 17.43 7.35 2.13
N ILE A 131 18.54 7.56 2.81
CA ILE A 131 19.54 8.56 2.48
C ILE A 131 20.88 7.90 2.14
N GLN A 132 21.66 8.53 1.28
CA GLN A 132 22.97 8.03 0.90
C GLN A 132 23.97 8.08 2.07
N ARG A 133 23.92 9.14 2.86
CA ARG A 133 24.89 9.39 3.93
C ARG A 133 24.20 9.77 5.22
N ALA A 134 24.63 9.21 6.33
CA ALA A 134 24.07 9.52 7.65
C ALA A 134 24.12 11.02 8.01
N GLN A 135 25.11 11.76 7.48
CA GLN A 135 25.24 13.22 7.69
C GLN A 135 24.10 14.01 7.04
N ASP A 136 23.39 13.44 6.07
CA ASP A 136 22.27 14.09 5.36
C ASP A 136 20.92 13.91 6.11
N SER A 137 20.95 13.32 7.31
CA SER A 137 19.77 13.10 8.16
C SER A 137 18.98 14.37 8.48
N TRP A 138 19.62 15.55 8.47
CA TRP A 138 18.95 16.83 8.65
C TRP A 138 17.99 17.17 7.49
N LEU A 139 18.32 16.74 6.26
CA LEU A 139 17.44 16.88 5.08
C LEU A 139 16.17 16.05 5.23
N ALA A 140 16.29 14.84 5.76
CA ALA A 140 15.13 14.01 6.04
C ALA A 140 14.21 14.64 7.10
N LYS A 141 14.80 15.29 8.12
CA LYS A 141 14.02 16.04 9.09
C LYS A 141 13.31 17.23 8.47
N TRP A 142 13.97 17.93 7.55
CA TRP A 142 13.38 19.03 6.79
C TRP A 142 12.21 18.54 5.90
N SER A 143 12.33 17.37 5.30
CA SER A 143 11.27 16.79 4.46
C SER A 143 10.03 16.31 5.23
N GLY A 144 10.05 16.37 6.57
CA GLY A 144 8.97 15.87 7.42
C GLY A 144 8.93 14.35 7.56
N ALA A 145 10.01 13.65 7.18
CA ALA A 145 10.10 12.20 7.36
C ALA A 145 10.09 11.82 8.85
N ASP A 146 9.35 10.78 9.18
CA ASP A 146 9.20 10.27 10.56
C ASP A 146 10.38 9.38 10.95
N ALA A 147 11.04 8.74 9.99
CA ALA A 147 12.25 7.96 10.21
C ALA A 147 13.23 8.04 9.03
N VAL A 148 14.46 7.66 9.32
CA VAL A 148 15.56 7.68 8.36
C VAL A 148 16.33 6.37 8.43
N THR A 149 16.72 5.85 7.28
CA THR A 149 17.73 4.80 7.15
C THR A 149 18.75 5.22 6.10
N SER A 150 19.96 4.67 6.16
CA SER A 150 21.02 4.99 5.20
C SER A 150 21.45 3.76 4.40
N HIS A 151 22.03 4.01 3.23
CA HIS A 151 22.73 2.95 2.52
C HIS A 151 24.04 2.53 3.23
N PRO A 152 24.41 1.24 3.14
CA PRO A 152 23.62 0.13 2.61
C PRO A 152 22.44 -0.23 3.53
N ILE A 153 21.35 -0.70 2.95
CA ILE A 153 20.16 -1.08 3.70
C ILE A 153 20.48 -2.30 4.58
N ASP A 154 20.40 -2.10 5.90
CA ASP A 154 20.51 -3.19 6.86
C ASP A 154 19.13 -3.79 7.15
N PRO A 155 18.91 -5.09 6.82
CA PRO A 155 17.63 -5.74 6.99
C PRO A 155 17.08 -5.72 8.42
N PHE A 156 17.96 -5.88 9.40
CA PHE A 156 17.53 -5.91 10.81
C PHE A 156 17.07 -4.55 11.29
N THR A 157 17.82 -3.52 10.97
CA THR A 157 17.50 -2.13 11.34
C THR A 157 16.26 -1.63 10.61
N LEU A 158 16.13 -1.92 9.30
CA LEU A 158 14.99 -1.49 8.51
C LEU A 158 13.68 -2.10 9.04
N GLY A 159 13.64 -3.42 9.19
CA GLY A 159 12.45 -4.12 9.67
C GLY A 159 11.97 -3.65 11.04
N SER A 160 12.92 -3.42 11.98
CA SER A 160 12.60 -2.93 13.33
C SER A 160 12.04 -1.51 13.31
N LYS A 161 12.64 -0.59 12.54
CA LYS A 161 12.12 0.79 12.39
C LYS A 161 10.75 0.84 11.75
N VAL A 162 10.51 0.00 10.74
CA VAL A 162 9.20 -0.08 10.10
C VAL A 162 8.15 -0.61 11.08
N ALA A 163 8.48 -1.64 11.86
CA ALA A 163 7.58 -2.16 12.89
C ALA A 163 7.25 -1.09 13.96
N GLU A 164 8.22 -0.28 14.36
CA GLU A 164 8.04 0.83 15.30
C GLU A 164 7.10 1.93 14.75
N LEU A 165 7.26 2.29 13.48
CA LEU A 165 6.42 3.30 12.82
C LEU A 165 4.96 2.85 12.60
N LEU A 166 4.70 1.55 12.61
CA LEU A 166 3.38 0.97 12.37
C LEU A 166 2.62 0.64 13.67
N GLN A 167 3.21 0.89 14.84
CA GLN A 167 2.55 0.75 16.13
C GLN A 167 1.60 1.92 16.38
#